data_1dec394c6cee34e621993fecf8db68e7
#
_entry.id   1dec394c6cee34e621993fecf8db68e7
#
_cell.length_a   1.000
_cell.length_b   1.000
_cell.length_c   1.000
_cell.angle_alpha   90.00
_cell.angle_beta   90.00
_cell.angle_gamma   90.00
#
_symmetry.space_group_name_H-M   'P 1'
#
loop_
_entity.id
_entity.type
_entity.pdbx_description
1 polymer ?
#
loop_
_entity_poly.entity_id
_entity_poly.type
_entity_poly.pdbx_seq_one_letter_code
_entity_poly.pdbx_strand_id
1 'polypeptide(L)'
;MEKKLNKKRVKKNKKPKNVLVITTIYVICFSVIAGVFAYTRINKYEEGVLEVCATQQDAYVQLVLDQINLKSNRDDEQIINDILGTMNSSSNKYWTFSKNQSILFVKDVLETNRYKGVTTATYYESESATEFLNNLQNNRVTHDFIEIDGNSYVASGVTFEYKNQSYKLCLLTGRSAIMDNNSYMQIKIQMETYVVILLFVLIITAMLLAHNVHGKEEHCEHKK
;
A
#
# COMPACT_ATOMS: atom_id res chain seq x y z
N MET A 1 -80.28 19.63 -33.77
CA MET A 1 -79.10 20.44 -33.39
C MET A 1 -78.41 19.77 -32.23
N GLU A 2 -77.45 18.90 -32.49
CA GLU A 2 -76.64 18.20 -31.46
C GLU A 2 -75.38 18.92 -31.20
N LYS A 3 -75.20 19.40 -29.97
CA LYS A 3 -73.91 19.98 -29.51
C LYS A 3 -72.94 18.84 -29.19
N LYS A 4 -71.95 18.60 -30.03
CA LYS A 4 -70.79 17.73 -29.75
C LYS A 4 -69.94 18.35 -28.64
N LEU A 5 -70.04 17.79 -27.46
CA LEU A 5 -69.09 18.09 -26.35
C LEU A 5 -67.72 17.50 -26.67
N ASN A 6 -66.80 18.36 -26.94
CA ASN A 6 -65.38 18.04 -27.18
C ASN A 6 -64.68 17.78 -25.84
N LYS A 7 -64.62 16.51 -25.39
CA LYS A 7 -63.83 16.13 -24.24
C LYS A 7 -62.34 16.17 -24.54
N LYS A 8 -61.69 17.31 -24.28
CA LYS A 8 -60.23 17.39 -24.23
C LYS A 8 -59.71 16.46 -23.13
N ARG A 9 -59.12 15.33 -23.49
CA ARG A 9 -58.37 14.47 -22.60
C ARG A 9 -57.14 15.25 -22.10
N VAL A 10 -57.18 15.70 -20.85
CA VAL A 10 -56.00 16.24 -20.15
C VAL A 10 -55.03 15.09 -19.94
N LYS A 11 -53.96 15.07 -20.71
CA LYS A 11 -52.82 14.15 -20.48
C LYS A 11 -52.24 14.52 -19.11
N LYS A 12 -52.48 13.69 -18.10
CA LYS A 12 -51.82 13.78 -16.80
C LYS A 12 -50.29 13.53 -17.01
N ASN A 13 -49.50 14.60 -16.95
CA ASN A 13 -48.04 14.49 -16.99
C ASN A 13 -47.54 13.84 -15.68
N LYS A 14 -47.35 12.51 -15.69
CA LYS A 14 -46.73 11.75 -14.59
C LYS A 14 -45.21 11.83 -14.65
N LYS A 15 -44.58 13.01 -14.63
CA LYS A 15 -43.12 13.05 -14.89
C LYS A 15 -42.15 13.54 -13.78
N PRO A 16 -42.54 14.13 -12.65
CA PRO A 16 -41.51 14.62 -11.76
C PRO A 16 -40.89 13.55 -10.84
N LYS A 17 -41.66 12.60 -10.34
CA LYS A 17 -41.14 11.53 -9.46
C LYS A 17 -40.08 10.66 -10.13
N ASN A 18 -40.20 10.38 -11.41
CA ASN A 18 -39.21 9.56 -12.13
C ASN A 18 -37.86 10.26 -12.34
N VAL A 19 -37.87 11.57 -12.52
CA VAL A 19 -36.60 12.35 -12.71
C VAL A 19 -35.77 12.35 -11.43
N LEU A 20 -36.40 12.57 -10.27
CA LEU A 20 -35.73 12.57 -8.97
C LEU A 20 -35.13 11.20 -8.65
N VAL A 21 -35.89 10.11 -8.87
CA VAL A 21 -35.39 8.74 -8.70
C VAL A 21 -34.21 8.44 -9.62
N ILE A 22 -34.31 8.80 -10.90
CA ILE A 22 -33.23 8.58 -11.87
C ILE A 22 -31.96 9.37 -11.47
N THR A 23 -32.11 10.65 -11.05
CA THR A 23 -30.98 11.47 -10.59
C THR A 23 -30.30 10.88 -9.36
N THR A 24 -31.10 10.39 -8.39
CA THR A 24 -30.56 9.75 -7.18
C THR A 24 -29.80 8.48 -7.52
N ILE A 25 -30.33 7.63 -8.41
CA ILE A 25 -29.63 6.43 -8.88
C ILE A 25 -28.31 6.80 -9.57
N TYR A 26 -28.32 7.85 -10.41
CA TYR A 26 -27.13 8.32 -11.11
C TYR A 26 -26.04 8.79 -10.14
N VAL A 27 -26.39 9.56 -9.10
CA VAL A 27 -25.47 10.03 -8.05
C VAL A 27 -24.87 8.85 -7.28
N ILE A 28 -25.70 7.86 -6.90
CA ILE A 28 -25.23 6.67 -6.19
C ILE A 28 -24.24 5.87 -7.08
N CYS A 29 -24.63 5.57 -8.31
CA CYS A 29 -23.77 4.82 -9.24
C CYS A 29 -22.42 5.53 -9.46
N PHE A 30 -22.44 6.85 -9.69
CA PHE A 30 -21.23 7.62 -9.91
C PHE A 30 -20.35 7.67 -8.66
N SER A 31 -20.94 7.79 -7.47
CA SER A 31 -20.20 7.78 -6.20
C SER A 31 -19.50 6.43 -5.97
N VAL A 32 -20.17 5.32 -6.28
CA VAL A 32 -19.58 3.98 -6.19
C VAL A 32 -18.41 3.84 -7.16
N ILE A 33 -18.57 4.26 -8.42
CA ILE A 33 -17.52 4.20 -9.44
C ILE A 33 -16.32 5.06 -9.02
N ALA A 34 -16.55 6.28 -8.55
CA ALA A 34 -15.50 7.17 -8.08
C ALA A 34 -14.75 6.60 -6.87
N GLY A 35 -15.49 5.99 -5.92
CA GLY A 35 -14.90 5.32 -4.75
C GLY A 35 -14.01 4.13 -5.15
N VAL A 36 -14.49 3.26 -6.03
CA VAL A 36 -13.71 2.12 -6.53
C VAL A 36 -12.46 2.61 -7.29
N PHE A 37 -12.60 3.65 -8.11
CA PHE A 37 -11.46 4.22 -8.83
C PHE A 37 -10.41 4.80 -7.88
N ALA A 38 -10.82 5.57 -6.88
CA ALA A 38 -9.90 6.12 -5.88
C ALA A 38 -9.19 5.03 -5.10
N TYR A 39 -9.93 4.03 -4.63
CA TYR A 39 -9.37 2.88 -3.92
C TYR A 39 -8.31 2.14 -4.74
N THR A 40 -8.62 1.83 -6.01
CA THR A 40 -7.66 1.15 -6.88
C THR A 40 -6.42 1.99 -7.18
N ARG A 41 -6.56 3.33 -7.26
CA ARG A 41 -5.42 4.23 -7.45
C ARG A 41 -4.53 4.33 -6.23
N ILE A 42 -5.13 4.40 -5.03
CA ILE A 42 -4.37 4.42 -3.77
C ILE A 42 -3.58 3.12 -3.62
N ASN A 43 -4.22 1.96 -3.83
CA ASN A 43 -3.53 0.67 -3.72
C ASN A 43 -2.38 0.52 -4.73
N LYS A 44 -2.59 0.90 -5.99
CA LYS A 44 -1.50 0.88 -7.00
C LYS A 44 -0.35 1.81 -6.66
N TYR A 45 -0.66 2.96 -6.06
CA TYR A 45 0.38 3.87 -5.61
C TYR A 45 1.18 3.28 -4.45
N GLU A 46 0.49 2.65 -3.50
CA GLU A 46 1.09 1.96 -2.37
C GLU A 46 2.01 0.81 -2.83
N GLU A 47 1.53 -0.05 -3.73
CA GLU A 47 2.35 -1.10 -4.36
C GLU A 47 3.59 -0.52 -5.03
N GLY A 48 3.45 0.58 -5.77
CA GLY A 48 4.58 1.26 -6.41
C GLY A 48 5.60 1.81 -5.42
N VAL A 49 5.14 2.37 -4.29
CA VAL A 49 6.04 2.85 -3.22
C VAL A 49 6.80 1.69 -2.58
N LEU A 50 6.12 0.58 -2.32
CA LEU A 50 6.75 -0.63 -1.76
C LEU A 50 7.82 -1.20 -2.70
N GLU A 51 7.53 -1.29 -4.00
CA GLU A 51 8.44 -1.80 -5.02
C GLU A 51 9.70 -0.91 -5.17
N VAL A 52 9.51 0.42 -5.16
CA VAL A 52 10.64 1.36 -5.16
C VAL A 52 11.49 1.20 -3.91
N CYS A 53 10.85 1.05 -2.75
CA CYS A 53 11.56 0.82 -1.49
C CYS A 53 12.34 -0.51 -1.52
N ALA A 54 11.73 -1.59 -2.04
CA ALA A 54 12.36 -2.89 -2.21
C ALA A 54 13.61 -2.79 -3.10
N THR A 55 13.50 -2.13 -4.25
CA THR A 55 14.62 -1.91 -5.18
C THR A 55 15.76 -1.12 -4.52
N GLN A 56 15.44 -0.07 -3.76
CA GLN A 56 16.45 0.70 -3.02
C GLN A 56 17.10 -0.14 -1.92
N GLN A 57 16.32 -0.97 -1.26
CA GLN A 57 16.80 -1.88 -0.22
C GLN A 57 17.74 -2.95 -0.81
N ASP A 58 17.41 -3.51 -1.97
CA ASP A 58 18.28 -4.45 -2.70
C ASP A 58 19.63 -3.81 -3.03
N ALA A 59 19.62 -2.60 -3.56
CA ALA A 59 20.86 -1.86 -3.86
C ALA A 59 21.70 -1.64 -2.59
N TYR A 60 21.04 -1.38 -1.46
CA TYR A 60 21.74 -1.20 -0.19
C TYR A 60 22.31 -2.52 0.35
N VAL A 61 21.56 -3.63 0.28
CA VAL A 61 22.09 -4.96 0.65
C VAL A 61 23.26 -5.34 -0.26
N GLN A 62 23.17 -5.05 -1.57
CA GLN A 62 24.25 -5.32 -2.51
C GLN A 62 25.53 -4.52 -2.16
N LEU A 63 25.38 -3.24 -1.81
CA LEU A 63 26.51 -2.42 -1.37
C LEU A 63 27.22 -3.02 -0.15
N VAL A 64 26.44 -3.54 0.80
CA VAL A 64 26.97 -4.19 2.00
C VAL A 64 27.69 -5.48 1.66
N LEU A 65 27.12 -6.30 0.79
CA LEU A 65 27.76 -7.52 0.29
C LEU A 65 29.10 -7.20 -0.39
N ASP A 66 29.13 -6.16 -1.23
CA ASP A 66 30.34 -5.73 -1.90
C ASP A 66 31.43 -5.28 -0.91
N GLN A 67 31.04 -4.59 0.17
CA GLN A 67 31.96 -4.22 1.24
C GLN A 67 32.53 -5.43 1.99
N ILE A 68 31.72 -6.46 2.20
CA ILE A 68 32.18 -7.74 2.79
C ILE A 68 33.19 -8.40 1.86
N ASN A 69 32.90 -8.46 0.58
CA ASN A 69 33.73 -9.13 -0.43
C ASN A 69 35.06 -8.40 -0.71
N LEU A 70 35.09 -7.07 -0.65
CA LEU A 70 36.28 -6.26 -0.89
C LEU A 70 37.42 -6.53 0.12
N LYS A 71 37.09 -7.08 1.29
CA LYS A 71 38.09 -7.37 2.35
C LYS A 71 38.04 -8.86 2.71
N SER A 72 38.61 -9.67 1.82
CA SER A 72 38.58 -11.14 1.87
C SER A 72 39.24 -11.80 3.10
N ASN A 73 39.96 -11.05 3.94
CA ASN A 73 40.68 -11.57 5.10
C ASN A 73 39.99 -11.36 6.45
N ARG A 74 38.81 -10.76 6.48
CA ARG A 74 38.08 -10.52 7.75
C ARG A 74 37.49 -11.82 8.29
N ASP A 75 37.49 -11.96 9.61
CA ASP A 75 36.68 -12.96 10.31
C ASP A 75 35.22 -12.48 10.55
N ASP A 76 34.40 -13.36 11.08
CA ASP A 76 32.97 -13.05 11.31
C ASP A 76 32.80 -11.86 12.27
N GLU A 77 33.65 -11.75 13.30
CA GLU A 77 33.58 -10.67 14.29
C GLU A 77 33.98 -9.32 13.68
N GLN A 78 34.98 -9.31 12.82
CA GLN A 78 35.39 -8.10 12.09
C GLN A 78 34.31 -7.64 11.08
N ILE A 79 33.64 -8.58 10.40
CA ILE A 79 32.52 -8.25 9.51
C ILE A 79 31.40 -7.59 10.32
N ILE A 80 31.05 -8.19 11.46
CA ILE A 80 29.99 -7.67 12.33
C ILE A 80 30.35 -6.28 12.85
N ASN A 81 31.54 -6.09 13.39
CA ASN A 81 31.92 -4.85 14.06
C ASN A 81 32.18 -3.71 13.07
N ASP A 82 32.91 -3.97 11.98
CA ASP A 82 33.38 -2.94 11.06
C ASP A 82 32.35 -2.57 9.97
N ILE A 83 31.42 -3.47 9.66
CA ILE A 83 30.45 -3.26 8.58
C ILE A 83 29.05 -3.23 9.19
N LEU A 84 28.55 -4.37 9.67
CA LEU A 84 27.15 -4.50 10.07
C LEU A 84 26.83 -3.65 11.31
N GLY A 85 27.75 -3.56 12.27
CA GLY A 85 27.59 -2.75 13.47
C GLY A 85 27.43 -1.25 13.20
N THR A 86 27.95 -0.76 12.05
CA THR A 86 27.87 0.66 11.66
C THR A 86 26.61 1.02 10.90
N MET A 87 25.80 0.03 10.47
CA MET A 87 24.61 0.29 9.67
C MET A 87 23.49 0.90 10.47
N ASN A 88 22.68 1.70 9.79
CA ASN A 88 21.49 2.28 10.41
C ASN A 88 20.41 1.23 10.62
N SER A 89 19.81 1.23 11.81
CA SER A 89 18.61 0.48 12.14
C SER A 89 17.55 1.43 12.70
N SER A 90 16.29 1.08 12.55
CA SER A 90 15.14 1.78 13.12
C SER A 90 14.15 0.78 13.68
N SER A 91 13.16 1.24 14.44
CA SER A 91 12.17 0.39 15.10
C SER A 91 11.47 -0.65 14.21
N ASN A 92 11.43 -0.41 12.90
CA ASN A 92 10.82 -1.31 11.93
C ASN A 92 11.78 -1.68 10.79
N LYS A 93 13.10 -1.57 11.05
CA LYS A 93 14.13 -1.87 10.06
C LYS A 93 15.30 -2.54 10.74
N TYR A 94 15.55 -3.80 10.41
CA TYR A 94 16.57 -4.59 11.06
C TYR A 94 17.32 -5.50 10.10
N TRP A 95 18.61 -5.72 10.42
CA TRP A 95 19.52 -6.58 9.70
C TRP A 95 19.67 -7.91 10.42
N THR A 96 19.77 -8.97 9.63
CA THR A 96 20.20 -10.27 10.12
C THR A 96 21.38 -10.78 9.29
N PHE A 97 22.34 -11.36 9.98
CA PHE A 97 23.50 -12.01 9.39
C PHE A 97 23.60 -13.41 9.99
N SER A 98 23.60 -14.42 9.13
CA SER A 98 23.64 -15.82 9.55
C SER A 98 24.68 -16.60 8.78
N LYS A 99 25.18 -17.68 9.41
CA LYS A 99 26.12 -18.63 8.87
C LYS A 99 25.58 -20.03 9.05
N ASN A 100 25.47 -20.80 7.97
CA ASN A 100 24.97 -22.16 8.01
C ASN A 100 23.65 -22.29 8.80
N GLN A 101 22.69 -21.39 8.58
CA GLN A 101 21.39 -21.28 9.25
C GLN A 101 21.42 -20.80 10.73
N SER A 102 22.57 -20.55 11.30
CA SER A 102 22.70 -20.00 12.65
C SER A 102 22.89 -18.48 12.58
N ILE A 103 22.10 -17.73 13.35
CA ILE A 103 22.24 -16.28 13.42
C ILE A 103 23.53 -15.91 14.17
N LEU A 104 24.36 -15.12 13.53
CA LEU A 104 25.55 -14.53 14.11
C LEU A 104 25.28 -13.13 14.65
N PHE A 105 24.41 -12.38 13.98
CA PHE A 105 24.17 -10.99 14.30
C PHE A 105 22.78 -10.57 13.90
N VAL A 106 22.13 -9.81 14.77
CA VAL A 106 20.90 -9.06 14.49
C VAL A 106 21.14 -7.63 14.89
N LYS A 107 20.82 -6.70 14.02
CA LYS A 107 20.77 -5.28 14.36
C LYS A 107 19.35 -4.77 14.20
N ASP A 108 18.69 -4.61 15.34
CA ASP A 108 17.48 -3.83 15.48
C ASP A 108 17.70 -2.68 16.48
N VAL A 109 16.66 -1.93 16.80
CA VAL A 109 16.77 -0.80 17.76
C VAL A 109 16.94 -1.26 19.19
N LEU A 110 16.55 -2.50 19.51
CA LEU A 110 16.34 -2.91 20.88
C LEU A 110 17.44 -3.84 21.43
N GLU A 111 17.93 -4.82 20.66
CA GLU A 111 18.90 -5.81 21.19
C GLU A 111 19.75 -6.50 20.11
N THR A 112 20.95 -6.03 19.90
CA THR A 112 21.85 -6.55 18.84
C THR A 112 22.41 -7.95 19.09
N ASN A 113 22.43 -8.47 20.31
CA ASN A 113 23.09 -9.75 20.66
C ASN A 113 22.16 -10.87 21.16
N ARG A 114 20.88 -10.60 21.35
CA ARG A 114 19.91 -11.54 21.95
C ARG A 114 19.77 -12.85 21.17
N TYR A 115 19.91 -12.78 19.86
CA TYR A 115 19.59 -13.89 18.96
C TYR A 115 20.81 -14.63 18.42
N LYS A 116 22.01 -14.35 18.93
CA LYS A 116 23.23 -15.04 18.49
C LYS A 116 23.12 -16.55 18.77
N GLY A 117 23.31 -17.34 17.72
CA GLY A 117 23.22 -18.80 17.79
C GLY A 117 21.81 -19.40 17.62
N VAL A 118 20.77 -18.56 17.57
CA VAL A 118 19.40 -19.00 17.24
C VAL A 118 19.34 -19.35 15.76
N THR A 119 18.52 -20.35 15.38
CA THR A 119 18.32 -20.68 13.96
C THR A 119 17.48 -19.62 13.28
N THR A 120 17.70 -19.41 11.98
CA THR A 120 16.91 -18.44 11.20
C THR A 120 15.42 -18.77 11.22
N ALA A 121 15.06 -20.05 11.14
CA ALA A 121 13.67 -20.50 11.21
C ALA A 121 13.02 -20.18 12.55
N THR A 122 13.72 -20.38 13.65
CA THR A 122 13.20 -20.09 15.00
C THR A 122 13.13 -18.56 15.26
N TYR A 123 14.05 -17.80 14.69
CA TYR A 123 14.07 -16.35 14.87
C TYR A 123 12.86 -15.65 14.24
N TYR A 124 12.54 -16.05 13.01
CA TYR A 124 11.44 -15.40 12.29
C TYR A 124 10.06 -15.92 12.67
N GLU A 125 9.97 -17.20 13.11
CA GLU A 125 8.71 -17.89 13.47
C GLU A 125 7.58 -17.68 12.42
N SER A 126 7.97 -17.60 11.15
CA SER A 126 7.10 -17.27 10.03
C SER A 126 7.40 -18.17 8.84
N GLU A 127 6.33 -18.74 8.25
CA GLU A 127 6.43 -19.58 7.05
C GLU A 127 6.93 -18.79 5.84
N SER A 128 6.38 -17.60 5.59
CA SER A 128 6.77 -16.74 4.47
C SER A 128 8.23 -16.27 4.58
N ALA A 129 8.69 -15.92 5.80
CA ALA A 129 10.08 -15.57 6.03
C ALA A 129 11.02 -16.76 5.84
N THR A 130 10.60 -17.95 6.25
CA THR A 130 11.37 -19.19 6.05
C THR A 130 11.46 -19.54 4.57
N GLU A 131 10.37 -19.41 3.83
CA GLU A 131 10.34 -19.63 2.37
C GLU A 131 11.25 -18.62 1.65
N PHE A 132 11.15 -17.33 2.00
CA PHE A 132 12.05 -16.30 1.47
C PHE A 132 13.53 -16.65 1.68
N LEU A 133 13.90 -17.03 2.91
CA LEU A 133 15.30 -17.39 3.22
C LEU A 133 15.79 -18.63 2.48
N ASN A 134 14.92 -19.60 2.19
CA ASN A 134 15.25 -20.78 1.43
C ASN A 134 15.42 -20.49 -0.06
N ASN A 135 14.71 -19.51 -0.58
CA ASN A 135 14.71 -19.12 -1.99
C ASN A 135 15.78 -18.05 -2.33
N LEU A 136 16.57 -17.58 -1.35
CA LEU A 136 17.65 -16.62 -1.59
C LEU A 136 18.64 -17.12 -2.62
N GLN A 137 18.98 -16.25 -3.57
CA GLN A 137 19.93 -16.54 -4.62
C GLN A 137 21.36 -16.34 -4.17
N ASN A 138 22.28 -17.14 -4.72
CA ASN A 138 23.69 -17.01 -4.42
C ASN A 138 24.31 -15.82 -5.17
N ASN A 139 24.96 -14.91 -4.43
CA ASN A 139 25.61 -13.69 -4.93
C ASN A 139 24.70 -12.72 -5.69
N ARG A 140 23.40 -12.88 -5.55
CA ARG A 140 22.42 -11.98 -6.14
C ARG A 140 21.36 -11.62 -5.11
N VAL A 141 21.23 -10.33 -4.83
CA VAL A 141 20.20 -9.81 -3.93
C VAL A 141 18.84 -9.96 -4.60
N THR A 142 17.88 -10.47 -3.83
CA THR A 142 16.46 -10.59 -4.21
C THR A 142 15.61 -10.07 -3.08
N HIS A 143 14.43 -9.56 -3.40
CA HIS A 143 13.44 -9.15 -2.41
C HIS A 143 12.15 -9.92 -2.53
N ASP A 144 11.37 -9.89 -1.45
CA ASP A 144 10.01 -10.39 -1.38
C ASP A 144 9.22 -9.62 -0.31
N PHE A 145 7.90 -9.75 -0.36
CA PHE A 145 6.98 -9.21 0.64
C PHE A 145 6.57 -10.35 1.57
N ILE A 146 7.00 -10.28 2.81
CA ILE A 146 6.79 -11.34 3.80
C ILE A 146 5.92 -10.85 4.95
N GLU A 147 5.33 -11.79 5.68
CA GLU A 147 4.52 -11.52 6.86
C GLU A 147 5.14 -12.20 8.09
N ILE A 148 5.33 -11.43 9.17
CA ILE A 148 5.83 -11.91 10.46
C ILE A 148 4.89 -11.37 11.54
N ASP A 149 4.28 -12.25 12.33
CA ASP A 149 3.34 -11.90 13.40
C ASP A 149 2.21 -10.95 12.95
N GLY A 150 1.64 -11.18 11.75
CA GLY A 150 0.58 -10.36 11.17
C GLY A 150 1.03 -8.99 10.66
N ASN A 151 2.33 -8.70 10.67
CA ASN A 151 2.90 -7.48 10.12
C ASN A 151 3.61 -7.77 8.80
N SER A 152 3.37 -6.92 7.80
CA SER A 152 4.00 -7.04 6.49
C SER A 152 5.34 -6.32 6.45
N TYR A 153 6.32 -6.94 5.80
CA TYR A 153 7.68 -6.43 5.64
C TYR A 153 8.12 -6.52 4.19
N VAL A 154 8.96 -5.58 3.79
CA VAL A 154 9.82 -5.72 2.62
C VAL A 154 11.09 -6.40 3.09
N ALA A 155 11.39 -7.56 2.56
CA ALA A 155 12.58 -8.34 2.88
C ALA A 155 13.51 -8.34 1.66
N SER A 156 14.75 -7.95 1.82
CA SER A 156 15.81 -8.08 0.80
C SER A 156 16.92 -8.93 1.36
N GLY A 157 17.43 -9.87 0.58
CA GLY A 157 18.47 -10.75 1.07
C GLY A 157 19.28 -11.42 -0.02
N VAL A 158 20.38 -12.01 0.41
CA VAL A 158 21.33 -12.72 -0.44
C VAL A 158 21.99 -13.85 0.32
N THR A 159 22.22 -14.96 -0.37
CA THR A 159 23.13 -16.01 0.08
C THR A 159 24.48 -15.81 -0.62
N PHE A 160 25.57 -15.98 0.09
CA PHE A 160 26.92 -15.90 -0.50
C PHE A 160 27.89 -16.84 0.21
N GLU A 161 28.92 -17.22 -0.49
CA GLU A 161 30.00 -18.03 0.06
C GLU A 161 31.18 -17.15 0.43
N TYR A 162 31.66 -17.28 1.66
CA TYR A 162 32.84 -16.59 2.14
C TYR A 162 33.68 -17.58 2.97
N LYS A 163 34.97 -17.69 2.64
CA LYS A 163 35.89 -18.68 3.27
C LYS A 163 35.32 -20.11 3.34
N ASN A 164 34.72 -20.58 2.26
CA ASN A 164 34.10 -21.92 2.15
C ASN A 164 32.96 -22.17 3.15
N GLN A 165 32.30 -21.11 3.59
CA GLN A 165 31.10 -21.18 4.44
C GLN A 165 29.97 -20.40 3.77
N SER A 166 28.76 -20.90 3.94
CA SER A 166 27.57 -20.22 3.41
C SER A 166 27.02 -19.23 4.42
N TYR A 167 26.82 -18.00 3.95
CA TYR A 167 26.25 -16.91 4.73
C TYR A 167 24.96 -16.38 4.09
N LYS A 168 24.10 -15.86 4.92
CA LYS A 168 22.92 -15.09 4.47
C LYS A 168 22.95 -13.72 5.12
N LEU A 169 22.71 -12.71 4.30
CA LEU A 169 22.55 -11.32 4.74
C LEU A 169 21.14 -10.88 4.34
N CYS A 170 20.35 -10.42 5.30
CA CYS A 170 18.99 -9.97 5.07
C CYS A 170 18.74 -8.63 5.76
N LEU A 171 17.97 -7.78 5.08
CA LEU A 171 17.44 -6.55 5.60
C LEU A 171 15.91 -6.60 5.50
N LEU A 172 15.23 -6.36 6.62
CA LEU A 172 13.78 -6.28 6.69
C LEU A 172 13.36 -4.86 7.03
N THR A 173 12.36 -4.35 6.33
CA THR A 173 11.74 -3.05 6.64
C THR A 173 10.24 -3.21 6.74
N GLY A 174 9.66 -2.82 7.87
CA GLY A 174 8.22 -2.88 8.10
C GLY A 174 7.47 -1.99 7.11
N ARG A 175 6.38 -2.51 6.54
CA ARG A 175 5.48 -1.77 5.62
C ARG A 175 4.97 -0.48 6.26
N SER A 176 4.61 -0.51 7.55
CA SER A 176 4.17 0.68 8.28
C SER A 176 5.21 1.80 8.24
N ALA A 177 6.48 1.49 8.45
CA ALA A 177 7.56 2.49 8.41
C ALA A 177 7.76 3.09 7.01
N ILE A 178 7.51 2.32 5.96
CA ILE A 178 7.56 2.81 4.58
C ILE A 178 6.37 3.74 4.29
N MET A 179 5.18 3.36 4.77
CA MET A 179 3.94 4.09 4.54
C MET A 179 3.79 5.33 5.43
N ASP A 180 4.46 5.38 6.58
CA ASP A 180 4.51 6.58 7.44
C ASP A 180 5.39 7.71 6.86
N ASN A 181 5.95 7.51 5.68
CA ASN A 181 6.69 8.55 4.98
C ASN A 181 5.75 9.71 4.62
N ASN A 182 6.15 10.93 5.00
CA ASN A 182 5.38 12.16 4.80
C ASN A 182 4.89 12.34 3.35
N SER A 183 5.66 11.92 2.36
CA SER A 183 5.29 12.02 0.94
C SER A 183 4.10 11.12 0.59
N TYR A 184 4.08 9.88 1.08
CA TYR A 184 2.96 8.97 0.88
C TYR A 184 1.70 9.48 1.58
N MET A 185 1.82 9.89 2.84
CA MET A 185 0.69 10.42 3.61
C MET A 185 0.08 11.67 2.96
N GLN A 186 0.89 12.59 2.43
CA GLN A 186 0.39 13.77 1.72
C GLN A 186 -0.42 13.39 0.47
N ILE A 187 0.09 12.46 -0.34
CA ILE A 187 -0.62 12.02 -1.55
C ILE A 187 -1.91 11.30 -1.19
N LYS A 188 -1.90 10.44 -0.17
CA LYS A 188 -3.10 9.76 0.32
C LYS A 188 -4.17 10.76 0.77
N ILE A 189 -3.81 11.70 1.65
CA ILE A 189 -4.73 12.75 2.13
C ILE A 189 -5.25 13.59 0.97
N GLN A 190 -4.41 13.94 0.00
CA GLN A 190 -4.82 14.71 -1.17
C GLN A 190 -5.83 13.94 -2.03
N MET A 191 -5.62 12.66 -2.26
CA MET A 191 -6.55 11.79 -2.99
C MET A 191 -7.89 11.64 -2.26
N GLU A 192 -7.87 11.40 -0.96
CA GLU A 192 -9.08 11.33 -0.13
C GLU A 192 -9.85 12.66 -0.17
N THR A 193 -9.14 13.79 -0.09
CA THR A 193 -9.74 15.13 -0.19
C THR A 193 -10.43 15.35 -1.53
N TYR A 194 -9.82 14.93 -2.65
CA TYR A 194 -10.44 15.03 -3.98
C TYR A 194 -11.74 14.21 -4.07
N VAL A 195 -11.76 13.01 -3.50
CA VAL A 195 -12.99 12.19 -3.47
C VAL A 195 -14.10 12.87 -2.68
N VAL A 196 -13.79 13.45 -1.51
CA VAL A 196 -14.75 14.18 -0.69
C VAL A 196 -15.30 15.39 -1.44
N ILE A 197 -14.44 16.20 -2.07
CA ILE A 197 -14.87 17.36 -2.89
C ILE A 197 -15.79 16.92 -4.03
N LEU A 198 -15.43 15.84 -4.73
CA LEU A 198 -16.22 15.31 -5.82
C LEU A 198 -17.62 14.87 -5.35
N LEU A 199 -17.72 14.21 -4.19
CA LEU A 199 -18.99 13.82 -3.59
C LEU A 199 -19.83 15.07 -3.22
N PHE A 200 -19.24 16.09 -2.66
CA PHE A 200 -19.93 17.37 -2.38
C PHE A 200 -20.48 18.01 -3.64
N VAL A 201 -19.70 18.09 -4.72
CA VAL A 201 -20.15 18.62 -6.01
C VAL A 201 -21.32 17.83 -6.58
N LEU A 202 -21.28 16.50 -6.48
CA LEU A 202 -22.38 15.62 -6.91
C LEU A 202 -23.66 15.86 -6.11
N ILE A 203 -23.57 16.02 -4.80
CA ILE A 203 -24.72 16.30 -3.93
C ILE A 203 -25.34 17.65 -4.29
N ILE A 204 -24.52 18.70 -4.44
CA ILE A 204 -24.98 20.06 -4.82
C ILE A 204 -25.65 20.02 -6.20
N THR A 205 -25.06 19.34 -7.19
CA THR A 205 -25.66 19.22 -8.51
C THR A 205 -27.00 18.48 -8.48
N ALA A 206 -27.12 17.42 -7.68
CA ALA A 206 -28.38 16.70 -7.49
C ALA A 206 -29.45 17.57 -6.83
N MET A 207 -29.07 18.37 -5.81
CA MET A 207 -30.00 19.31 -5.17
C MET A 207 -30.47 20.41 -6.12
N LEU A 208 -29.58 20.98 -6.94
CA LEU A 208 -29.92 21.99 -7.94
C LEU A 208 -30.85 21.43 -9.02
N LEU A 209 -30.63 20.22 -9.48
CA LEU A 209 -31.52 19.55 -10.42
C LEU A 209 -32.90 19.28 -9.82
N ALA A 210 -32.95 18.83 -8.58
CA ALA A 210 -34.22 18.61 -7.86
C ALA A 210 -35.00 19.91 -7.67
N HIS A 211 -34.32 21.01 -7.31
CA HIS A 211 -34.94 22.33 -7.14
C HIS A 211 -35.46 22.89 -8.47
N ASN A 212 -34.70 22.78 -9.55
CA ASN A 212 -35.14 23.22 -10.88
C ASN A 212 -36.34 22.45 -11.42
N VAL A 213 -36.52 21.20 -11.03
CA VAL A 213 -37.71 20.40 -11.38
C VAL A 213 -38.91 20.87 -10.61
N HIS A 214 -38.76 21.19 -9.30
CA HIS A 214 -39.87 21.70 -8.47
C HIS A 214 -40.33 23.10 -8.89
N GLY A 215 -39.42 24.02 -9.14
CA GLY A 215 -39.76 25.39 -9.53
C GLY A 215 -40.49 25.49 -10.89
N LYS A 216 -40.34 24.52 -11.78
CA LYS A 216 -41.10 24.43 -13.02
C LYS A 216 -42.57 23.94 -12.82
N GLU A 217 -42.83 23.25 -11.73
CA GLU A 217 -44.19 22.79 -11.41
C GLU A 217 -45.04 23.93 -10.85
N GLU A 218 -44.53 24.75 -9.94
CA GLU A 218 -45.25 25.89 -9.38
C GLU A 218 -45.63 26.93 -10.45
N HIS A 219 -44.74 27.17 -11.44
CA HIS A 219 -45.05 28.09 -12.55
C HIS A 219 -46.13 27.56 -13.53
N CYS A 220 -46.36 26.26 -13.58
CA CYS A 220 -47.44 25.68 -14.40
C CYS A 220 -48.79 25.68 -13.69
N GLU A 221 -48.87 25.69 -12.37
CA GLU A 221 -50.14 25.75 -11.60
C GLU A 221 -50.71 27.17 -11.51
N HIS A 222 -49.85 28.23 -11.51
CA HIS A 222 -50.31 29.61 -11.49
C HIS A 222 -50.79 30.18 -12.83
N LYS A 223 -50.72 29.42 -13.91
CA LYS A 223 -51.22 29.82 -15.26
C LYS A 223 -52.55 29.08 -15.64
N LYS A 224 -53.23 28.52 -14.67
CA LYS A 224 -54.60 28.04 -14.82
C LYS A 224 -55.54 28.93 -14.02
#